data_b8de164f51de7eb3b20e6642d77614e4
#
_entry.id   b8de164f51de7eb3b20e6642d77614e4
#
_cell.length_a   1.000
_cell.length_b   1.000
_cell.length_c   1.000
_cell.angle_alpha   90.00
_cell.angle_beta   90.00
_cell.angle_gamma   90.00
#
_symmetry.space_group_name_H-M   'P 1'
#
loop_
_entity.id
_entity.type
_entity.pdbx_description
1 polymer ?
#
loop_
_entity_poly.entity_id
_entity_poly.type
_entity_poly.pdbx_seq_one_letter_code
_entity_poly.pdbx_strand_id
1 'polypeptide(L)'
;MNNPLELNCSWHFAKQHVASLDIGPNNAAAEHFTATPYPSLIRESIQNSLDVVLDRTKPVRMRFEFGKMRSKTFQGFFELKDHIKGVLDLYGDKAKPLYKDMLDNFDKAYQNQSLIEYIKVSDFNTKGMDYKPDNSPFHAFV
;
A
#
# COMPACT_ATOMS: atom_id res chain seq x y z
N MET A 1 -27.18 -20.59 9.90
CA MET A 1 -26.66 -19.21 9.85
C MET A 1 -25.20 -19.33 9.47
N ASN A 2 -24.90 -19.05 8.20
CA ASN A 2 -23.55 -19.16 7.69
C ASN A 2 -22.73 -17.98 8.22
N ASN A 3 -21.71 -18.30 8.98
CA ASN A 3 -20.72 -17.34 9.43
C ASN A 3 -20.09 -16.66 8.19
N PRO A 4 -20.09 -15.33 8.07
CA PRO A 4 -19.40 -14.70 6.96
C PRO A 4 -17.95 -15.14 7.03
N LEU A 5 -17.38 -15.54 5.89
CA LEU A 5 -15.97 -15.86 5.72
C LEU A 5 -15.15 -14.77 6.39
N GLU A 6 -14.57 -15.05 7.55
CA GLU A 6 -13.50 -14.25 8.10
C GLU A 6 -12.33 -14.37 7.13
N LEU A 7 -12.24 -13.38 6.23
CA LEU A 7 -11.05 -13.20 5.41
C LEU A 7 -9.91 -12.89 6.37
N ASN A 8 -9.09 -13.89 6.62
CA ASN A 8 -7.88 -13.72 7.41
C ASN A 8 -6.85 -12.97 6.54
N CYS A 9 -7.00 -11.65 6.47
CA CYS A 9 -6.10 -10.79 5.71
C CYS A 9 -4.90 -10.44 6.59
N SER A 10 -3.71 -10.75 6.13
CA SER A 10 -2.45 -10.34 6.77
C SER A 10 -1.58 -9.59 5.76
N TRP A 11 -0.69 -8.76 6.26
CA TRP A 11 0.32 -8.12 5.42
C TRP A 11 1.34 -9.17 4.97
N HIS A 12 1.62 -9.17 3.68
CA HIS A 12 2.64 -10.04 3.10
C HIS A 12 3.81 -9.18 2.67
N PHE A 13 4.90 -9.25 3.40
CA PHE A 13 6.13 -8.56 3.05
C PHE A 13 7.03 -9.50 2.26
N ALA A 14 7.44 -9.08 1.07
CA ALA A 14 8.34 -9.87 0.25
C ALA A 14 9.66 -10.12 0.98
N LYS A 15 10.09 -11.37 1.03
CA LYS A 15 11.41 -11.70 1.54
C LYS A 15 12.46 -11.26 0.52
N GLN A 16 13.48 -10.57 0.99
CA GLN A 16 14.59 -10.16 0.15
C GLN A 16 15.31 -11.42 -0.38
N HIS A 17 15.28 -11.61 -1.69
CA HIS A 17 16.09 -12.63 -2.34
C HIS A 17 17.50 -12.11 -2.56
N VAL A 18 18.52 -12.98 -2.40
CA VAL A 18 19.94 -12.64 -2.55
C VAL A 18 20.29 -12.03 -3.93
N ALA A 19 19.41 -12.17 -4.92
CA ALA A 19 19.56 -11.58 -6.26
C ALA A 19 18.78 -10.28 -6.48
N SER A 20 17.96 -9.83 -5.51
CA SER A 20 17.28 -8.52 -5.63
C SER A 20 18.27 -7.42 -5.30
N LEU A 21 18.29 -6.38 -6.12
CA LEU A 21 19.00 -5.14 -5.81
C LEU A 21 18.62 -4.70 -4.40
N ASP A 22 19.62 -4.45 -3.56
CA ASP A 22 19.43 -3.90 -2.21
C ASP A 22 18.93 -2.45 -2.34
N ILE A 23 17.63 -2.31 -2.62
CA ILE A 23 16.96 -1.03 -2.66
C ILE A 23 16.66 -0.68 -1.21
N GLY A 24 17.65 -0.08 -0.55
CA GLY A 24 17.50 0.38 0.83
C GLY A 24 16.35 1.38 1.01
N PRO A 25 16.11 1.85 2.24
CA PRO A 25 14.99 2.75 2.57
C PRO A 25 15.03 4.09 1.85
N ASN A 26 16.12 4.39 1.14
CA ASN A 26 16.38 5.63 0.42
C ASN A 26 16.22 5.49 -1.10
N ASN A 27 15.21 4.77 -1.53
CA ASN A 27 14.93 4.58 -2.96
C ASN A 27 14.57 5.93 -3.62
N ALA A 28 15.34 6.29 -4.67
CA ALA A 28 15.12 7.51 -5.44
C ALA A 28 13.74 7.53 -6.16
N ALA A 29 13.22 6.36 -6.54
CA ALA A 29 11.87 6.27 -7.11
C ALA A 29 10.80 6.70 -6.10
N ALA A 30 10.94 6.30 -4.83
CA ALA A 30 10.03 6.74 -3.77
C ALA A 30 10.10 8.27 -3.55
N GLU A 31 11.26 8.89 -3.75
CA GLU A 31 11.42 10.35 -3.62
C GLU A 31 10.64 11.13 -4.66
N HIS A 32 10.56 10.62 -5.87
CA HIS A 32 9.80 11.27 -6.94
C HIS A 32 8.30 11.36 -6.58
N PHE A 33 7.75 10.35 -5.93
CA PHE A 33 6.35 10.33 -5.52
C PHE A 33 6.08 11.16 -4.26
N THR A 34 7.07 11.39 -3.40
CA THR A 34 6.88 12.15 -2.16
C THR A 34 6.67 13.65 -2.40
N ALA A 35 7.19 14.21 -3.49
CA ALA A 35 7.03 15.63 -3.81
C ALA A 35 5.59 16.00 -4.20
N THR A 36 4.87 15.09 -4.86
CA THR A 36 3.48 15.29 -5.31
C THR A 36 2.64 14.02 -5.13
N PRO A 37 2.34 13.61 -3.89
CA PRO A 37 1.78 12.29 -3.62
C PRO A 37 0.41 12.08 -4.25
N TYR A 38 -0.50 13.05 -4.14
CA TYR A 38 -1.86 12.90 -4.70
C TYR A 38 -1.90 12.93 -6.22
N PRO A 39 -1.27 13.91 -6.91
CA PRO A 39 -1.18 13.89 -8.37
C PRO A 39 -0.50 12.62 -8.91
N SER A 40 0.54 12.14 -8.24
CA SER A 40 1.23 10.91 -8.63
C SER A 40 0.33 9.69 -8.47
N LEU A 41 -0.33 9.53 -7.32
CA LEU A 41 -1.29 8.45 -7.09
C LEU A 41 -2.38 8.41 -8.16
N ILE A 42 -2.98 9.57 -8.47
CA ILE A 42 -4.05 9.66 -9.47
C ILE A 42 -3.53 9.27 -10.86
N ARG A 43 -2.39 9.82 -11.26
CA ARG A 43 -1.80 9.55 -12.59
C ARG A 43 -1.48 8.06 -12.76
N GLU A 44 -0.75 7.48 -11.81
CA GLU A 44 -0.36 6.07 -11.85
C GLU A 44 -1.57 5.14 -11.82
N SER A 45 -2.57 5.44 -10.98
CA SER A 45 -3.79 4.65 -10.93
C SER A 45 -4.54 4.67 -12.26
N ILE A 46 -4.65 5.84 -12.90
CA ILE A 46 -5.30 5.97 -14.21
C ILE A 46 -4.51 5.22 -15.27
N GLN A 47 -3.20 5.38 -15.31
CA GLN A 47 -2.34 4.71 -16.28
C GLN A 47 -2.45 3.19 -16.17
N ASN A 48 -2.29 2.65 -14.97
CA ASN A 48 -2.39 1.21 -14.71
C ASN A 48 -3.75 0.65 -15.14
N SER A 49 -4.84 1.38 -14.88
CA SER A 49 -6.18 0.96 -15.28
C SER A 49 -6.38 0.98 -16.82
N LEU A 50 -5.79 1.96 -17.50
CA LEU A 50 -5.86 2.06 -18.97
C LEU A 50 -5.02 0.98 -19.68
N ASP A 51 -3.94 0.52 -19.05
CA ASP A 51 -3.08 -0.52 -19.62
C ASP A 51 -3.75 -1.91 -19.61
N VAL A 52 -4.74 -2.10 -18.75
CA VAL A 52 -5.41 -3.41 -18.55
C VAL A 52 -6.91 -3.39 -18.86
N VAL A 53 -7.34 -2.62 -19.85
CA VAL A 53 -8.75 -2.52 -20.25
C VAL A 53 -9.32 -3.89 -20.63
N LEU A 54 -10.48 -4.24 -20.06
CA LEU A 54 -11.18 -5.50 -20.32
C LEU A 54 -11.93 -5.47 -21.65
N ASP A 55 -12.76 -4.45 -21.85
CA ASP A 55 -13.60 -4.25 -23.04
C ASP A 55 -13.35 -2.84 -23.61
N ARG A 56 -12.66 -2.78 -24.74
CA ARG A 56 -12.30 -1.51 -25.39
C ARG A 56 -13.48 -0.76 -26.00
N THR A 57 -14.65 -1.37 -26.08
CA THR A 57 -15.89 -0.72 -26.54
C THR A 57 -16.57 0.08 -25.43
N LYS A 58 -16.14 -0.10 -24.18
CA LYS A 58 -16.67 0.56 -23.00
C LYS A 58 -15.62 1.43 -22.33
N PRO A 59 -16.02 2.53 -21.69
CA PRO A 59 -15.08 3.36 -20.95
C PRO A 59 -14.56 2.65 -19.69
N VAL A 60 -13.30 2.90 -19.36
CA VAL A 60 -12.79 2.65 -18.01
C VAL A 60 -13.36 3.70 -17.08
N ARG A 61 -13.85 3.29 -15.94
CA ARG A 61 -14.33 4.19 -14.88
C ARG A 61 -13.46 4.02 -13.66
N MET A 62 -13.07 5.14 -13.08
CA MET A 62 -12.34 5.16 -11.82
C MET A 62 -13.13 5.90 -10.76
N ARG A 63 -13.01 5.44 -9.53
CA ARG A 63 -13.62 6.07 -8.36
C ARG A 63 -12.57 6.22 -7.26
N PHE A 64 -12.42 7.44 -6.79
CA PHE A 64 -11.60 7.81 -5.65
C PHE A 64 -12.52 8.16 -4.49
N GLU A 65 -12.40 7.44 -3.40
CA GLU A 65 -13.20 7.65 -2.19
C GLU A 65 -12.26 8.03 -1.04
N PHE A 66 -12.56 9.13 -0.39
CA PHE A 66 -11.83 9.60 0.78
C PHE A 66 -12.67 9.33 2.01
N GLY A 67 -12.07 8.75 3.03
CA GLY A 67 -12.79 8.39 4.23
C GLY A 67 -11.91 8.38 5.46
N LYS A 68 -12.54 8.09 6.60
CA LYS A 68 -11.88 7.96 7.89
C LYS A 68 -12.31 6.66 8.54
N MET A 69 -11.39 5.96 9.17
CA MET A 69 -11.67 4.77 9.96
C MET A 69 -10.97 4.85 11.30
N ARG A 70 -11.44 4.12 12.27
CA ARG A 70 -10.74 4.00 13.55
C ARG A 70 -9.46 3.21 13.35
N SER A 71 -8.34 3.67 13.90
CA SER A 71 -7.05 2.98 13.80
C SER A 71 -7.12 1.51 14.21
N LYS A 72 -7.90 1.20 15.25
CA LYS A 72 -8.10 -0.18 15.73
C LYS A 72 -8.84 -1.10 14.76
N THR A 73 -9.56 -0.55 13.80
CA THR A 73 -10.26 -1.33 12.76
C THR A 73 -9.44 -1.53 11.50
N PHE A 74 -8.27 -0.90 11.44
CA PHE A 74 -7.35 -1.12 10.33
C PHE A 74 -6.63 -2.46 10.52
N GLN A 75 -6.99 -3.41 9.68
CA GLN A 75 -6.43 -4.75 9.74
C GLN A 75 -4.93 -4.73 9.42
N GLY A 76 -4.11 -5.43 10.21
CA GLY A 76 -2.66 -5.43 10.04
C GLY A 76 -1.95 -4.17 10.55
N PHE A 77 -2.64 -3.31 11.32
CA PHE A 77 -2.07 -2.07 11.85
C PHE A 77 -0.78 -2.31 12.64
N PHE A 78 -0.76 -3.31 13.50
CA PHE A 78 0.42 -3.64 14.31
C PHE A 78 1.52 -4.29 13.50
N GLU A 79 1.17 -5.19 12.57
CA GLU A 79 2.13 -5.83 11.68
C GLU A 79 2.89 -4.79 10.84
N LEU A 80 2.17 -3.80 10.29
CA LEU A 80 2.78 -2.71 9.54
C LEU A 80 3.69 -1.86 10.45
N LYS A 81 3.26 -1.56 11.68
CA LYS A 81 4.07 -0.84 12.65
C LYS A 81 5.36 -1.58 12.97
N ASP A 82 5.28 -2.88 13.25
CA ASP A 82 6.43 -3.71 13.58
C ASP A 82 7.41 -3.79 12.41
N HIS A 83 6.89 -3.81 11.18
CA HIS A 83 7.72 -3.78 9.98
C HIS A 83 8.48 -2.46 9.83
N ILE A 84 7.80 -1.32 10.02
CA ILE A 84 8.44 0.01 10.01
C ILE A 84 9.50 0.11 11.09
N LYS A 85 9.22 -0.41 12.29
CA LYS A 85 10.20 -0.49 13.37
C LYS A 85 11.41 -1.32 12.99
N GLY A 86 11.20 -2.48 12.35
CA GLY A 86 12.29 -3.32 11.84
C GLY A 86 13.20 -2.61 10.84
N VAL A 87 12.65 -1.74 9.99
CA VAL A 87 13.44 -0.88 9.08
C VAL A 87 14.33 0.08 9.88
N LEU A 88 13.78 0.74 10.92
CA LEU A 88 14.55 1.64 11.76
C LEU A 88 15.65 0.91 12.56
N ASP A 89 15.35 -0.28 13.09
CA ASP A 89 16.30 -1.10 13.83
C ASP A 89 17.45 -1.57 12.93
N LEU A 90 17.16 -1.91 11.67
CA LEU A 90 18.14 -2.40 10.71
C LEU A 90 19.05 -1.28 10.16
N TYR A 91 18.48 -0.15 9.82
CA TYR A 91 19.21 0.94 9.13
C TYR A 91 19.63 2.07 10.09
N GLY A 92 19.11 2.13 11.31
CA GLY A 92 19.47 3.13 12.32
C GLY A 92 19.37 4.56 11.79
N ASP A 93 20.44 5.33 11.96
CA ASP A 93 20.49 6.74 11.52
C ASP A 93 20.47 6.92 9.99
N LYS A 94 20.66 5.84 9.23
CA LYS A 94 20.54 5.86 7.76
C LYS A 94 19.09 5.84 7.32
N ALA A 95 18.15 5.45 8.19
CA ALA A 95 16.73 5.51 7.89
C ALA A 95 16.28 6.97 7.77
N LYS A 96 15.45 7.26 6.77
CA LYS A 96 14.91 8.62 6.58
C LYS A 96 14.08 9.03 7.80
N PRO A 97 14.07 10.32 8.13
CA PRO A 97 13.19 10.87 9.18
C PRO A 97 11.72 10.46 8.99
N LEU A 98 11.30 10.27 7.74
CA LEU A 98 9.94 9.81 7.40
C LEU A 98 9.52 8.54 8.16
N TYR A 99 10.41 7.56 8.30
CA TYR A 99 10.09 6.31 9.03
C TYR A 99 9.89 6.55 10.52
N LYS A 100 10.63 7.48 11.11
CA LYS A 100 10.44 7.91 12.51
C LYS A 100 9.09 8.62 12.68
N ASP A 101 8.79 9.55 11.78
CA ASP A 101 7.51 10.28 11.79
C ASP A 101 6.33 9.32 11.59
N MET A 102 6.47 8.33 10.70
CA MET A 102 5.46 7.29 10.52
C MET A 102 5.21 6.53 11.83
N LEU A 103 6.27 6.08 12.51
CA LEU A 103 6.15 5.34 13.76
C LEU A 103 5.47 6.17 14.86
N ASP A 104 5.89 7.43 15.00
CA ASP A 104 5.28 8.37 15.95
C ASP A 104 3.80 8.62 15.64
N ASN A 105 3.44 8.70 14.37
CA ASN A 105 2.05 8.86 13.94
C ASN A 105 1.22 7.60 14.22
N PHE A 106 1.79 6.40 14.06
CA PHE A 106 1.13 5.16 14.46
C PHE A 106 0.81 5.15 15.96
N ASP A 107 1.76 5.54 16.79
CA ASP A 107 1.56 5.55 18.25
C ASP A 107 0.52 6.58 18.67
N LYS A 108 0.56 7.79 18.10
CA LYS A 108 -0.46 8.81 18.37
C LYS A 108 -1.85 8.36 17.93
N ALA A 109 -1.96 7.77 16.74
CA ALA A 109 -3.22 7.26 16.22
C ALA A 109 -3.81 6.16 17.09
N TYR A 110 -2.97 5.28 17.64
CA TYR A 110 -3.40 4.21 18.51
C TYR A 110 -3.82 4.70 19.91
N GLN A 111 -2.98 5.52 20.55
CA GLN A 111 -3.23 6.01 21.90
C GLN A 111 -4.49 6.88 22.00
N ASN A 112 -4.70 7.74 21.01
CA ASN A 112 -5.83 8.65 20.98
C ASN A 112 -7.11 8.05 20.41
N GLN A 113 -7.11 6.77 20.02
CA GLN A 113 -8.19 6.13 19.27
C GLN A 113 -8.64 6.98 18.05
N SER A 114 -7.69 7.72 17.48
CA SER A 114 -7.96 8.69 16.43
C SER A 114 -8.41 8.00 15.15
N LEU A 115 -9.11 8.78 14.35
CA LEU A 115 -9.47 8.38 13.00
C LEU A 115 -8.24 8.52 12.10
N ILE A 116 -7.93 7.46 11.37
CA ILE A 116 -6.97 7.52 10.26
C ILE A 116 -7.69 7.80 8.97
N GLU A 117 -7.10 8.64 8.14
CA GLU A 117 -7.64 8.93 6.81
C GLU A 117 -7.19 7.86 5.82
N TYR A 118 -8.08 7.53 4.88
CA TYR A 118 -7.76 6.61 3.80
C TYR A 118 -8.26 7.10 2.46
N ILE A 119 -7.60 6.65 1.42
CA ILE A 119 -8.04 6.79 0.03
C ILE A 119 -8.31 5.39 -0.50
N LYS A 120 -9.51 5.19 -1.05
CA LYS A 120 -9.85 3.96 -1.75
C LYS A 120 -9.96 4.27 -3.24
N VAL A 121 -9.14 3.59 -4.02
CA VAL A 121 -9.18 3.67 -5.48
C VAL A 121 -9.86 2.41 -6.00
N SER A 122 -10.86 2.59 -6.85
CA SER A 122 -11.57 1.49 -7.51
C SER A 122 -11.63 1.75 -9.01
N ASP A 123 -11.35 0.73 -9.79
CA ASP A 123 -11.43 0.76 -11.24
C ASP A 123 -12.45 -0.27 -11.75
N PHE A 124 -13.04 0.04 -12.90
CA PHE A 124 -14.09 -0.77 -13.52
C PHE A 124 -13.83 -0.88 -15.02
N ASN A 125 -14.16 -2.01 -15.59
CA ASN A 125 -13.85 -2.39 -16.96
C ASN A 125 -12.35 -2.60 -17.18
N THR A 126 -11.68 -3.16 -16.16
CA THR A 126 -10.29 -3.58 -16.18
C THR A 126 -10.19 -5.07 -15.89
N LYS A 127 -9.08 -5.68 -16.28
CA LYS A 127 -8.84 -7.11 -16.01
C LYS A 127 -8.58 -7.41 -14.54
N GLY A 128 -8.33 -6.35 -13.73
CA GLY A 128 -7.91 -6.51 -12.36
C GLY A 128 -6.51 -7.10 -12.24
N MET A 129 -6.12 -7.41 -11.02
CA MET A 129 -4.87 -8.11 -10.72
C MET A 129 -5.16 -9.58 -10.41
N ASP A 130 -4.83 -10.46 -11.35
CA ASP A 130 -4.92 -11.90 -11.11
C ASP A 130 -3.81 -12.33 -10.14
N TYR A 131 -4.22 -12.95 -9.04
CA TYR A 131 -3.28 -13.63 -8.15
C TYR A 131 -3.00 -15.04 -8.70
N LYS A 132 -1.76 -15.25 -9.14
CA LYS A 132 -1.24 -16.61 -9.44
C LYS A 132 0.02 -16.81 -8.62
N PRO A 133 0.30 -18.02 -8.14
CA PRO A 133 1.48 -18.28 -7.31
C PRO A 133 2.82 -17.86 -7.94
N ASP A 134 2.89 -17.88 -9.28
CA ASP A 134 4.10 -17.55 -10.02
C ASP A 134 3.79 -16.53 -11.14
N ASN A 135 4.57 -15.45 -11.20
CA ASN A 135 4.59 -14.45 -12.29
C ASN A 135 3.24 -13.77 -12.60
N SER A 136 2.44 -13.47 -11.59
CA SER A 136 1.24 -12.66 -11.81
C SER A 136 1.54 -11.15 -11.71
N PRO A 137 0.71 -10.29 -12.33
CA PRO A 137 0.80 -8.85 -12.17
C PRO A 137 0.78 -8.40 -10.70
N PHE A 138 0.15 -9.16 -9.82
CA PHE A 138 0.14 -8.91 -8.38
C PHE A 138 1.55 -8.94 -7.77
N HIS A 139 2.42 -9.87 -8.18
CA HIS A 139 3.79 -9.95 -7.68
C HIS A 139 4.71 -8.85 -8.19
N ALA A 140 4.35 -8.18 -9.28
CA ALA A 140 5.08 -7.02 -9.77
C ALA A 140 4.69 -5.74 -9.01
N PHE A 141 3.57 -5.75 -8.29
CA PHE A 141 3.02 -4.61 -7.57
C PHE A 141 3.36 -4.63 -6.07
N VAL A 142 3.70 -5.77 -5.53
CA VAL A 142 4.05 -6.04 -4.13
C VAL A 142 5.52 -6.40 -4.06
#